data_1b05b2d5e4c53727f765b93ba648cdef
#
_entry.id   1b05b2d5e4c53727f765b93ba648cdef
#
_cell.length_a   1.000
_cell.length_b   1.000
_cell.length_c   1.000
_cell.angle_alpha   90.00
_cell.angle_beta   90.00
_cell.angle_gamma   90.00
#
_symmetry.space_group_name_H-M   'P 1'
#
loop_
_entity.id
_entity.type
_entity.pdbx_description
1 polymer ?
#
loop_
_entity_poly.entity_id
_entity_poly.type
_entity_poly.pdbx_seq_one_letter_code
_entity_poly.pdbx_strand_id
1 'polypeptide(L)'
;MIGKPVERFKEDPVRMIRAIRFKVKLGATIDSKISKSITSQAHLLANIPAARLYDECIKLFHNENACEIFEQLLKFGLLNYLFPQTEKTLFINKTLLNTSKRIKNGKPVTPAFLFAVFLWAAQNKRFNELNKKKNSRIITMTQASEEVISKQTKQVLMPRWLSSRVKDIWLMQHQLENCSLKKAKELIKNPRFRMAYDFLVLRSESINPELAERAKYWTQLQQ
;
A
#
# COMPACT_ATOMS: atom_id res chain seq x y z
N MET A 1 -7.35 15.56 -24.35
CA MET A 1 -7.67 14.19 -24.90
C MET A 1 -8.34 14.40 -26.24
N ILE A 2 -7.86 13.76 -27.29
CA ILE A 2 -8.45 13.83 -28.62
C ILE A 2 -9.59 12.81 -28.70
N GLY A 3 -10.78 13.21 -29.19
CA GLY A 3 -11.98 12.37 -29.29
C GLY A 3 -12.89 12.42 -28.03
N LYS A 4 -13.99 11.64 -28.06
CA LYS A 4 -14.95 11.59 -26.95
C LYS A 4 -14.39 10.81 -25.76
N PRO A 5 -14.37 11.35 -24.55
CA PRO A 5 -13.77 10.69 -23.37
C PRO A 5 -14.36 9.31 -23.11
N VAL A 6 -15.69 9.16 -23.25
CA VAL A 6 -16.41 7.90 -23.02
C VAL A 6 -15.91 6.78 -23.93
N GLU A 7 -15.71 7.04 -25.22
CA GLU A 7 -15.22 6.07 -26.20
C GLU A 7 -13.77 5.71 -25.90
N ARG A 8 -12.93 6.71 -25.62
CA ARG A 8 -11.50 6.53 -25.34
C ARG A 8 -11.24 5.72 -24.04
N PHE A 9 -12.09 5.83 -23.04
CA PHE A 9 -11.98 5.03 -21.82
C PHE A 9 -12.50 3.61 -22.01
N LYS A 10 -13.47 3.38 -22.89
CA LYS A 10 -13.90 2.03 -23.28
C LYS A 10 -12.81 1.29 -24.07
N GLU A 11 -12.12 1.99 -24.98
CA GLU A 11 -10.99 1.41 -25.74
C GLU A 11 -9.84 1.01 -24.81
N ASP A 12 -9.48 1.85 -23.85
CA ASP A 12 -8.39 1.62 -22.89
C ASP A 12 -8.71 2.27 -21.53
N PRO A 13 -9.30 1.51 -20.60
CA PRO A 13 -9.64 1.99 -19.26
C PRO A 13 -8.46 2.51 -18.45
N VAL A 14 -7.23 2.06 -18.73
CA VAL A 14 -6.01 2.53 -18.07
C VAL A 14 -5.78 4.04 -18.28
N ARG A 15 -6.35 4.60 -19.34
CA ARG A 15 -6.33 6.05 -19.58
C ARG A 15 -6.95 6.87 -18.44
N MET A 16 -7.91 6.32 -17.70
CA MET A 16 -8.49 6.98 -16.51
C MET A 16 -7.42 7.16 -15.42
N ILE A 17 -6.66 6.12 -15.13
CA ILE A 17 -5.55 6.15 -14.15
C ILE A 17 -4.48 7.16 -14.59
N ARG A 18 -4.12 7.12 -15.87
CA ARG A 18 -3.12 8.05 -16.45
C ARG A 18 -3.60 9.49 -16.42
N ALA A 19 -4.89 9.75 -16.66
CA ALA A 19 -5.47 11.08 -16.56
C ALA A 19 -5.31 11.67 -15.15
N ILE A 20 -5.56 10.87 -14.12
CA ILE A 20 -5.33 11.28 -12.72
C ILE A 20 -3.85 11.59 -12.48
N ARG A 21 -2.95 10.71 -12.90
CA ARG A 21 -1.51 10.92 -12.74
C ARG A 21 -1.03 12.20 -13.42
N PHE A 22 -1.46 12.45 -14.66
CA PHE A 22 -1.08 13.66 -15.41
C PHE A 22 -1.71 14.93 -14.83
N LYS A 23 -2.98 14.86 -14.37
CA LYS A 23 -3.61 15.96 -13.66
C LYS A 23 -2.74 16.43 -12.49
N VAL A 24 -2.34 15.50 -11.65
CA VAL A 24 -1.53 15.83 -10.47
C VAL A 24 -0.13 16.29 -10.86
N LYS A 25 0.53 15.59 -11.79
CA LYS A 25 1.88 15.95 -12.24
C LYS A 25 1.97 17.35 -12.84
N LEU A 26 0.93 17.79 -13.55
CA LEU A 26 0.90 19.07 -14.27
C LEU A 26 0.19 20.18 -13.48
N GLY A 27 -0.35 19.90 -12.28
CA GLY A 27 -1.20 20.85 -11.55
C GLY A 27 -2.46 21.26 -12.34
N ALA A 28 -2.90 20.41 -13.30
CA ALA A 28 -3.98 20.73 -14.21
C ALA A 28 -5.36 20.38 -13.62
N THR A 29 -6.40 20.97 -14.17
CA THR A 29 -7.79 20.59 -13.87
C THR A 29 -8.32 19.59 -14.89
N ILE A 30 -9.18 18.68 -14.46
CA ILE A 30 -9.90 17.78 -15.36
C ILE A 30 -11.23 18.42 -15.71
N ASP A 31 -11.51 18.54 -17.01
CA ASP A 31 -12.80 19.01 -17.51
C ASP A 31 -13.97 18.19 -16.93
N SER A 32 -15.13 18.83 -16.74
CA SER A 32 -16.29 18.20 -16.10
C SER A 32 -16.82 16.98 -16.86
N LYS A 33 -16.76 16.97 -18.20
CA LYS A 33 -17.19 15.83 -19.03
C LYS A 33 -16.22 14.65 -18.86
N ILE A 34 -14.92 14.91 -18.80
CA ILE A 34 -13.90 13.89 -18.54
C ILE A 34 -14.07 13.35 -17.12
N SER A 35 -14.28 14.22 -16.13
CA SER A 35 -14.53 13.84 -14.73
C SER A 35 -15.71 12.91 -14.59
N LYS A 36 -16.87 13.26 -15.15
CA LYS A 36 -18.07 12.41 -15.16
C LYS A 36 -17.80 11.06 -15.86
N SER A 37 -17.07 11.07 -16.97
CA SER A 37 -16.73 9.85 -17.71
C SER A 37 -15.83 8.93 -16.92
N ILE A 38 -14.85 9.44 -16.16
CA ILE A 38 -13.99 8.62 -15.29
C ILE A 38 -14.84 7.93 -14.23
N THR A 39 -15.67 8.67 -13.51
CA THR A 39 -16.49 8.11 -12.42
C THR A 39 -17.48 7.07 -12.93
N SER A 40 -18.16 7.32 -14.05
CA SER A 40 -19.15 6.39 -14.61
C SER A 40 -18.53 5.12 -15.21
N GLN A 41 -17.27 5.15 -15.63
CA GLN A 41 -16.59 4.04 -16.28
C GLN A 41 -15.50 3.38 -15.43
N ALA A 42 -15.30 3.80 -14.18
CA ALA A 42 -14.30 3.24 -13.27
C ALA A 42 -14.33 1.70 -13.20
N HIS A 43 -15.54 1.12 -13.31
CA HIS A 43 -15.77 -0.34 -13.29
C HIS A 43 -15.03 -1.09 -14.42
N LEU A 44 -14.73 -0.43 -15.55
CA LEU A 44 -14.01 -1.05 -16.66
C LEU A 44 -12.56 -1.45 -16.28
N LEU A 45 -12.01 -0.89 -15.20
CA LEU A 45 -10.71 -1.32 -14.70
C LEU A 45 -10.70 -2.78 -14.25
N ALA A 46 -11.84 -3.33 -13.84
CA ALA A 46 -11.94 -4.73 -13.46
C ALA A 46 -11.61 -5.71 -14.63
N ASN A 47 -11.71 -5.25 -15.87
CA ASN A 47 -11.43 -6.05 -17.06
C ASN A 47 -9.97 -5.94 -17.54
N ILE A 48 -9.14 -5.14 -16.87
CA ILE A 48 -7.74 -4.95 -17.25
C ILE A 48 -6.87 -6.05 -16.62
N PRO A 49 -5.93 -6.64 -17.39
CA PRO A 49 -5.00 -7.61 -16.82
C PRO A 49 -4.26 -7.10 -15.58
N ALA A 50 -4.24 -7.90 -14.52
CA ALA A 50 -3.68 -7.53 -13.23
C ALA A 50 -2.19 -7.10 -13.31
N ALA A 51 -1.42 -7.69 -14.25
CA ALA A 51 -0.03 -7.30 -14.50
C ALA A 51 0.08 -5.86 -15.02
N ARG A 52 -0.81 -5.46 -15.92
CA ARG A 52 -0.84 -4.10 -16.46
C ARG A 52 -1.23 -3.08 -15.40
N LEU A 53 -2.18 -3.43 -14.51
CA LEU A 53 -2.54 -2.57 -13.38
C LEU A 53 -1.39 -2.44 -12.38
N TYR A 54 -0.60 -3.49 -12.17
CA TYR A 54 0.61 -3.40 -11.33
C TYR A 54 1.59 -2.35 -11.85
N ASP A 55 1.91 -2.36 -13.15
CA ASP A 55 2.83 -1.38 -13.75
C ASP A 55 2.34 0.06 -13.59
N GLU A 56 1.04 0.29 -13.71
CA GLU A 56 0.47 1.61 -13.48
C GLU A 56 0.48 1.98 -11.99
N CYS A 57 0.22 1.05 -11.07
CA CYS A 57 0.31 1.29 -9.62
C CYS A 57 1.72 1.73 -9.21
N ILE A 58 2.77 1.11 -9.79
CA ILE A 58 4.14 1.56 -9.54
C ILE A 58 4.33 3.01 -9.97
N LYS A 59 3.87 3.38 -11.16
CA LYS A 59 3.97 4.77 -11.68
C LYS A 59 3.15 5.79 -10.87
N LEU A 60 2.04 5.37 -10.26
CA LEU A 60 1.20 6.21 -9.41
C LEU A 60 1.87 6.52 -8.07
N PHE A 61 2.40 5.51 -7.41
CA PHE A 61 2.80 5.60 -6.01
C PHE A 61 4.32 5.73 -5.78
N HIS A 62 5.16 5.42 -6.78
CA HIS A 62 6.58 5.81 -6.79
C HIS A 62 6.75 7.22 -7.37
N ASN A 63 6.07 8.18 -6.76
CA ASN A 63 5.97 9.55 -7.25
C ASN A 63 5.98 10.51 -6.05
N GLU A 64 6.56 11.68 -6.23
CA GLU A 64 6.57 12.73 -5.21
C GLU A 64 5.17 13.25 -4.84
N ASN A 65 4.19 13.04 -5.71
CA ASN A 65 2.80 13.44 -5.51
C ASN A 65 1.90 12.25 -5.13
N ALA A 66 2.46 11.16 -4.58
CA ALA A 66 1.73 9.93 -4.28
C ALA A 66 0.50 10.15 -3.39
N CYS A 67 0.59 11.07 -2.43
CA CYS A 67 -0.52 11.41 -1.53
C CYS A 67 -1.69 12.03 -2.30
N GLU A 68 -1.43 13.03 -3.14
CA GLU A 68 -2.47 13.69 -3.94
C GLU A 68 -3.07 12.70 -4.96
N ILE A 69 -2.24 11.88 -5.61
CA ILE A 69 -2.71 10.84 -6.52
C ILE A 69 -3.68 9.89 -5.80
N PHE A 70 -3.35 9.44 -4.59
CA PHE A 70 -4.22 8.57 -3.79
C PHE A 70 -5.59 9.22 -3.53
N GLU A 71 -5.61 10.49 -3.11
CA GLU A 71 -6.85 11.24 -2.87
C GLU A 71 -7.69 11.38 -4.15
N GLN A 72 -7.06 11.63 -5.29
CA GLN A 72 -7.79 11.72 -6.57
C GLN A 72 -8.35 10.35 -6.99
N LEU A 73 -7.59 9.25 -6.85
CA LEU A 73 -8.08 7.90 -7.12
C LEU A 73 -9.27 7.54 -6.26
N LEU A 74 -9.24 7.92 -4.99
CA LEU A 74 -10.36 7.74 -4.05
C LEU A 74 -11.58 8.55 -4.49
N LYS A 75 -11.39 9.84 -4.78
CA LYS A 75 -12.45 10.76 -5.23
C LYS A 75 -13.19 10.27 -6.48
N PHE A 76 -12.48 9.69 -7.43
CA PHE A 76 -13.05 9.17 -8.68
C PHE A 76 -13.50 7.70 -8.61
N GLY A 77 -13.41 7.07 -7.43
CA GLY A 77 -13.79 5.66 -7.24
C GLY A 77 -12.85 4.64 -7.92
N LEU A 78 -11.71 5.08 -8.46
CA LEU A 78 -10.74 4.22 -9.14
C LEU A 78 -9.97 3.33 -8.15
N LEU A 79 -9.77 3.82 -6.92
CA LEU A 79 -9.04 3.07 -5.88
C LEU A 79 -9.70 1.73 -5.57
N ASN A 80 -11.04 1.65 -5.60
CA ASN A 80 -11.79 0.43 -5.32
C ASN A 80 -11.51 -0.69 -6.32
N TYR A 81 -11.08 -0.34 -7.55
CA TYR A 81 -10.69 -1.29 -8.60
C TYR A 81 -9.21 -1.61 -8.62
N LEU A 82 -8.38 -0.86 -7.90
CA LEU A 82 -6.95 -1.14 -7.75
C LEU A 82 -6.67 -1.84 -6.42
N PHE A 83 -7.26 -1.35 -5.35
CA PHE A 83 -7.06 -1.83 -3.99
C PHE A 83 -8.40 -1.97 -3.26
N PRO A 84 -9.23 -2.96 -3.60
CA PRO A 84 -10.60 -3.10 -3.05
C PRO A 84 -10.63 -3.40 -1.55
N GLN A 85 -9.50 -3.81 -0.98
CA GLN A 85 -9.36 -4.11 0.44
C GLN A 85 -8.77 -2.93 1.25
N THR A 86 -8.55 -1.77 0.61
CA THR A 86 -7.88 -0.62 1.22
C THR A 86 -8.89 0.42 1.64
N GLU A 87 -8.83 0.80 2.90
CA GLU A 87 -9.59 1.92 3.48
C GLU A 87 -8.64 3.09 3.74
N LYS A 88 -9.13 4.33 3.56
CA LYS A 88 -8.35 5.53 3.88
C LYS A 88 -8.12 5.61 5.39
N THR A 89 -6.86 5.61 5.80
CA THR A 89 -6.44 5.70 7.20
C THR A 89 -5.35 6.75 7.37
N LEU A 90 -5.17 7.24 8.61
CA LEU A 90 -4.07 8.14 8.95
C LEU A 90 -2.71 7.48 8.65
N PHE A 91 -2.61 6.17 8.83
CA PHE A 91 -1.41 5.39 8.51
C PHE A 91 -1.02 5.47 7.04
N ILE A 92 -1.99 5.32 6.12
CA ILE A 92 -1.77 5.46 4.67
C ILE A 92 -1.34 6.89 4.35
N ASN A 93 -2.04 7.90 4.87
CA ASN A 93 -1.72 9.29 4.59
C ASN A 93 -0.29 9.66 5.04
N LYS A 94 0.09 9.32 6.27
CA LYS A 94 1.47 9.54 6.77
C LYS A 94 2.51 8.80 5.94
N THR A 95 2.21 7.56 5.53
CA THR A 95 3.11 6.78 4.68
C THR A 95 3.30 7.43 3.31
N LEU A 96 2.24 7.89 2.67
CA LEU A 96 2.32 8.53 1.36
C LEU A 96 3.05 9.88 1.42
N LEU A 97 2.84 10.67 2.47
CA LEU A 97 3.61 11.89 2.72
C LEU A 97 5.10 11.60 2.93
N ASN A 98 5.44 10.59 3.71
CA ASN A 98 6.82 10.15 3.89
C ASN A 98 7.43 9.64 2.58
N THR A 99 6.68 8.88 1.79
CA THR A 99 7.07 8.43 0.45
C THR A 99 7.41 9.60 -0.46
N SER A 100 6.53 10.59 -0.54
CA SER A 100 6.74 11.82 -1.32
C SER A 100 8.01 12.55 -0.90
N LYS A 101 8.22 12.73 0.41
CA LYS A 101 9.42 13.35 0.97
C LYS A 101 10.71 12.56 0.67
N ARG A 102 10.65 11.23 0.77
CA ARG A 102 11.78 10.34 0.45
C ARG A 102 12.17 10.45 -1.02
N ILE A 103 11.20 10.41 -1.92
CA ILE A 103 11.45 10.50 -3.38
C ILE A 103 12.03 11.86 -3.75
N LYS A 104 11.50 12.97 -3.21
CA LYS A 104 12.07 14.31 -3.40
C LYS A 104 13.53 14.41 -2.96
N ASN A 105 13.90 13.67 -1.91
CA ASN A 105 15.26 13.61 -1.38
C ASN A 105 16.13 12.52 -2.03
N GLY A 106 15.73 11.93 -3.15
CA GLY A 106 16.45 10.87 -3.86
C GLY A 106 16.58 9.54 -3.09
N LYS A 107 15.78 9.36 -2.01
CA LYS A 107 15.82 8.14 -1.19
C LYS A 107 14.91 7.06 -1.79
N PRO A 108 15.35 5.78 -1.81
CA PRO A 108 14.56 4.71 -2.38
C PRO A 108 13.30 4.42 -1.56
N VAL A 109 12.24 4.07 -2.28
CA VAL A 109 10.99 3.52 -1.72
C VAL A 109 10.71 2.19 -2.42
N THR A 110 10.35 1.16 -1.66
CA THR A 110 10.08 -0.15 -2.25
C THR A 110 8.58 -0.36 -2.46
N PRO A 111 8.15 -0.96 -3.58
CA PRO A 111 6.75 -1.34 -3.79
C PRO A 111 6.18 -2.17 -2.64
N ALA A 112 6.99 -3.08 -2.09
CA ALA A 112 6.57 -3.95 -0.99
C ALA A 112 6.11 -3.17 0.25
N PHE A 113 6.77 -2.06 0.56
CA PHE A 113 6.39 -1.22 1.68
C PHE A 113 5.00 -0.60 1.48
N LEU A 114 4.75 -0.03 0.30
CA LEU A 114 3.47 0.60 -0.02
C LEU A 114 2.31 -0.42 -0.04
N PHE A 115 2.53 -1.58 -0.68
CA PHE A 115 1.52 -2.65 -0.67
C PHE A 115 1.25 -3.18 0.73
N ALA A 116 2.28 -3.33 1.57
CA ALA A 116 2.11 -3.73 2.96
C ALA A 116 1.26 -2.73 3.74
N VAL A 117 1.44 -1.43 3.51
CA VAL A 117 0.66 -0.36 4.16
C VAL A 117 -0.78 -0.34 3.66
N PHE A 118 -1.00 -0.40 2.35
CA PHE A 118 -2.35 -0.37 1.78
C PHE A 118 -3.22 -1.54 2.24
N LEU A 119 -2.62 -2.70 2.41
CA LEU A 119 -3.33 -3.93 2.78
C LEU A 119 -3.29 -4.24 4.29
N TRP A 120 -2.64 -3.41 5.11
CA TRP A 120 -2.48 -3.67 6.54
C TRP A 120 -3.80 -3.81 7.29
N ALA A 121 -4.76 -2.90 7.05
CA ALA A 121 -6.05 -2.94 7.72
C ALA A 121 -6.80 -4.25 7.42
N ALA A 122 -6.80 -4.68 6.16
CA ALA A 122 -7.41 -5.93 5.72
C ALA A 122 -6.71 -7.15 6.35
N GLN A 123 -5.37 -7.14 6.38
CA GLN A 123 -4.58 -8.20 6.99
C GLN A 123 -4.85 -8.32 8.50
N ASN A 124 -4.85 -7.20 9.21
CA ASN A 124 -5.10 -7.18 10.66
C ASN A 124 -6.54 -7.61 11.00
N LYS A 125 -7.52 -7.14 10.23
CA LYS A 125 -8.91 -7.60 10.34
C LYS A 125 -9.01 -9.12 10.16
N ARG A 126 -8.42 -9.64 9.08
CA ARG A 126 -8.47 -11.07 8.80
C ARG A 126 -7.73 -11.90 9.85
N PHE A 127 -6.59 -11.43 10.33
CA PHE A 127 -5.88 -12.04 11.44
C PHE A 127 -6.77 -12.14 12.69
N ASN A 128 -7.45 -11.07 13.07
CA ASN A 128 -8.32 -11.06 14.25
C ASN A 128 -9.53 -12.01 14.11
N GLU A 129 -10.09 -12.15 12.91
CA GLU A 129 -11.15 -13.11 12.61
C GLU A 129 -10.67 -14.57 12.80
N LEU A 130 -9.48 -14.89 12.31
CA LEU A 130 -8.90 -16.24 12.39
C LEU A 130 -8.36 -16.57 13.79
N ASN A 131 -7.85 -15.60 14.52
CA ASN A 131 -7.20 -15.77 15.82
C ASN A 131 -8.17 -16.18 16.94
N LYS A 132 -9.46 -16.22 16.69
CA LYS A 132 -10.49 -16.76 17.61
C LYS A 132 -10.35 -18.29 17.80
N LYS A 133 -9.67 -18.97 16.88
CA LYS A 133 -9.33 -20.40 16.97
C LYS A 133 -7.98 -20.52 17.65
N LYS A 134 -7.81 -21.40 18.63
CA LYS A 134 -6.57 -21.61 19.44
C LYS A 134 -5.33 -22.08 18.63
N ASN A 135 -5.07 -21.48 17.48
CA ASN A 135 -3.92 -21.79 16.63
C ASN A 135 -2.70 -20.95 17.02
N SER A 136 -1.51 -21.38 16.64
CA SER A 136 -0.30 -20.56 16.77
C SER A 136 -0.48 -19.21 16.07
N ARG A 137 -0.12 -18.12 16.75
CA ARG A 137 -0.23 -16.75 16.22
C ARG A 137 0.49 -16.59 14.88
N ILE A 138 1.65 -17.24 14.71
CA ILE A 138 2.43 -17.17 13.46
C ILE A 138 1.67 -17.85 12.33
N ILE A 139 1.09 -19.04 12.57
CA ILE A 139 0.30 -19.76 11.57
C ILE A 139 -0.91 -18.94 11.15
N THR A 140 -1.64 -18.39 12.12
CA THR A 140 -2.81 -17.52 11.87
C THR A 140 -2.44 -16.27 11.07
N MET A 141 -1.32 -15.64 11.39
CA MET A 141 -0.84 -14.44 10.70
C MET A 141 -0.40 -14.76 9.27
N THR A 142 0.25 -15.90 9.06
CA THR A 142 0.63 -16.38 7.72
C THR A 142 -0.60 -16.65 6.88
N GLN A 143 -1.59 -17.36 7.41
CA GLN A 143 -2.83 -17.63 6.70
C GLN A 143 -3.59 -16.34 6.34
N ALA A 144 -3.76 -15.42 7.29
CA ALA A 144 -4.40 -14.13 7.03
C ALA A 144 -3.69 -13.36 5.91
N SER A 145 -2.35 -13.36 5.94
CA SER A 145 -1.53 -12.69 4.92
C SER A 145 -1.72 -13.30 3.53
N GLU A 146 -1.75 -14.62 3.44
CA GLU A 146 -1.95 -15.35 2.17
C GLU A 146 -3.31 -15.09 1.56
N GLU A 147 -4.35 -15.08 2.37
CA GLU A 147 -5.71 -14.82 1.90
C GLU A 147 -5.86 -13.36 1.38
N VAL A 148 -5.31 -12.37 2.09
CA VAL A 148 -5.35 -10.96 1.66
C VAL A 148 -4.54 -10.74 0.39
N ILE A 149 -3.32 -11.29 0.31
CA ILE A 149 -2.47 -11.19 -0.87
C ILE A 149 -3.11 -11.89 -2.07
N SER A 150 -3.69 -13.07 -1.87
CA SER A 150 -4.38 -13.81 -2.94
C SER A 150 -5.53 -13.00 -3.55
N LYS A 151 -6.35 -12.36 -2.71
CA LYS A 151 -7.42 -11.48 -3.17
C LYS A 151 -6.88 -10.28 -3.94
N GLN A 152 -5.83 -9.62 -3.43
CA GLN A 152 -5.23 -8.46 -4.06
C GLN A 152 -4.59 -8.81 -5.42
N THR A 153 -3.92 -9.95 -5.50
CA THR A 153 -3.23 -10.41 -6.72
C THR A 153 -4.18 -10.63 -7.91
N LYS A 154 -5.45 -10.96 -7.64
CA LYS A 154 -6.48 -11.07 -8.69
C LYS A 154 -6.79 -9.72 -9.34
N GLN A 155 -6.64 -8.63 -8.60
CA GLN A 155 -6.95 -7.28 -9.08
C GLN A 155 -5.71 -6.56 -9.61
N VAL A 156 -4.66 -6.50 -8.81
CA VAL A 156 -3.34 -5.97 -9.18
C VAL A 156 -2.31 -7.03 -8.87
N LEU A 157 -1.57 -7.47 -9.87
CA LEU A 157 -0.59 -8.55 -9.74
C LEU A 157 0.41 -8.23 -8.62
N MET A 158 0.60 -9.19 -7.73
CA MET A 158 1.69 -9.18 -6.75
C MET A 158 2.68 -10.30 -7.11
N PRO A 159 3.78 -10.00 -7.82
CA PRO A 159 4.82 -10.99 -8.11
C PRO A 159 5.31 -11.69 -6.83
N ARG A 160 5.83 -12.91 -6.94
CA ARG A 160 6.26 -13.70 -5.76
C ARG A 160 7.22 -12.96 -4.85
N TRP A 161 8.19 -12.24 -5.41
CA TRP A 161 9.15 -11.44 -4.64
C TRP A 161 8.46 -10.32 -3.84
N LEU A 162 7.43 -9.68 -4.42
CA LEU A 162 6.65 -8.64 -3.77
C LEU A 162 5.81 -9.21 -2.63
N SER A 163 5.05 -10.27 -2.91
CA SER A 163 4.21 -10.98 -1.93
C SER A 163 5.02 -11.50 -0.74
N SER A 164 6.21 -12.07 -1.01
CA SER A 164 7.12 -12.52 0.04
C SER A 164 7.57 -11.37 0.94
N ARG A 165 8.01 -10.24 0.36
CA ARG A 165 8.46 -9.09 1.13
C ARG A 165 7.34 -8.44 1.96
N VAL A 166 6.12 -8.38 1.40
CA VAL A 166 4.94 -7.90 2.13
C VAL A 166 4.67 -8.81 3.34
N LYS A 167 4.66 -10.12 3.15
CA LYS A 167 4.50 -11.09 4.26
C LYS A 167 5.58 -10.92 5.33
N ASP A 168 6.84 -10.75 4.94
CA ASP A 168 7.93 -10.56 5.89
C ASP A 168 7.78 -9.30 6.74
N ILE A 169 7.34 -8.18 6.12
CA ILE A 169 7.06 -6.94 6.87
C ILE A 169 6.00 -7.20 7.95
N TRP A 170 4.91 -7.88 7.61
CA TRP A 170 3.81 -8.14 8.53
C TRP A 170 4.19 -9.15 9.64
N LEU A 171 4.83 -10.26 9.28
CA LEU A 171 5.25 -11.28 10.26
C LEU A 171 6.28 -10.73 11.24
N MET A 172 7.17 -9.87 10.77
CA MET A 172 8.19 -9.24 11.63
C MET A 172 7.59 -8.24 12.61
N GLN A 173 6.38 -7.70 12.38
CA GLN A 173 5.74 -6.79 13.35
C GLN A 173 5.61 -7.46 14.72
N HIS A 174 5.14 -8.71 14.76
CA HIS A 174 5.02 -9.42 16.02
C HIS A 174 6.36 -9.62 16.73
N GLN A 175 7.43 -9.89 15.97
CA GLN A 175 8.76 -10.01 16.54
C GLN A 175 9.26 -8.67 17.09
N LEU A 176 9.06 -7.58 16.35
CA LEU A 176 9.43 -6.23 16.78
C LEU A 176 8.67 -5.79 18.03
N GLU A 177 7.39 -6.15 18.15
CA GLU A 177 6.56 -5.83 19.31
C GLU A 177 6.97 -6.60 20.57
N ASN A 178 7.36 -7.88 20.46
CA ASN A 178 7.50 -8.81 21.58
C ASN A 178 8.93 -9.39 21.76
N CYS A 179 9.92 -8.91 21.01
CA CYS A 179 11.28 -9.43 21.07
C CYS A 179 11.93 -9.19 22.43
N SER A 180 12.59 -10.20 22.97
CA SER A 180 13.48 -10.06 24.15
C SER A 180 14.79 -9.35 23.77
N LEU A 181 15.43 -8.71 24.75
CA LEU A 181 16.70 -8.00 24.57
C LEU A 181 17.79 -8.87 23.93
N LYS A 182 17.86 -10.15 24.32
CA LYS A 182 18.84 -11.11 23.78
C LYS A 182 18.67 -11.34 22.28
N LYS A 183 17.43 -11.43 21.80
CA LYS A 183 17.12 -11.70 20.38
C LYS A 183 17.12 -10.42 19.53
N ALA A 184 17.05 -9.25 20.13
CA ALA A 184 16.98 -7.98 19.42
C ALA A 184 18.21 -7.73 18.54
N LYS A 185 19.43 -8.02 19.03
CA LYS A 185 20.69 -7.87 18.30
C LYS A 185 20.76 -8.76 17.04
N GLU A 186 20.14 -9.95 17.09
CA GLU A 186 20.07 -10.83 15.93
C GLU A 186 19.03 -10.34 14.92
N LEU A 187 17.89 -9.84 15.41
CA LEU A 187 16.82 -9.34 14.55
C LEU A 187 17.25 -8.14 13.71
N ILE A 188 18.10 -7.24 14.24
CA ILE A 188 18.66 -6.10 13.50
C ILE A 188 19.52 -6.56 12.31
N LYS A 189 20.20 -7.70 12.42
CA LYS A 189 21.01 -8.24 11.32
C LYS A 189 20.19 -8.79 10.16
N ASN A 190 18.88 -8.97 10.36
CA ASN A 190 18.01 -9.46 9.29
C ASN A 190 17.92 -8.42 8.17
N PRO A 191 18.18 -8.79 6.89
CA PRO A 191 18.14 -7.85 5.75
C PRO A 191 16.81 -7.13 5.57
N ARG A 192 15.72 -7.68 6.14
CA ARG A 192 14.36 -7.13 6.06
C ARG A 192 13.97 -6.29 7.27
N PHE A 193 14.83 -6.25 8.29
CA PHE A 193 14.58 -5.50 9.53
C PHE A 193 14.23 -4.05 9.26
N ARG A 194 15.00 -3.36 8.40
CA ARG A 194 14.82 -1.94 8.14
C ARG A 194 13.42 -1.60 7.65
N MET A 195 12.87 -2.37 6.72
CA MET A 195 11.52 -2.13 6.21
C MET A 195 10.44 -2.37 7.28
N ALA A 196 10.60 -3.44 8.06
CA ALA A 196 9.66 -3.77 9.12
C ALA A 196 9.73 -2.77 10.28
N TYR A 197 10.92 -2.26 10.60
CA TYR A 197 11.11 -1.19 11.58
C TYR A 197 10.47 0.14 11.12
N ASP A 198 10.73 0.58 9.89
CA ASP A 198 10.10 1.79 9.35
C ASP A 198 8.56 1.67 9.36
N PHE A 199 8.03 0.47 9.12
CA PHE A 199 6.60 0.17 9.22
C PHE A 199 6.08 0.28 10.66
N LEU A 200 6.82 -0.26 11.64
CA LEU A 200 6.48 -0.14 13.07
C LEU A 200 6.46 1.32 13.51
N VAL A 201 7.47 2.12 13.13
CA VAL A 201 7.54 3.55 13.47
C VAL A 201 6.31 4.29 12.94
N LEU A 202 5.95 4.10 11.67
CA LEU A 202 4.78 4.75 11.10
C LEU A 202 3.46 4.29 11.73
N ARG A 203 3.36 3.01 12.14
CA ARG A 203 2.22 2.51 12.92
C ARG A 203 2.13 3.22 14.28
N SER A 204 3.24 3.32 15.00
CA SER A 204 3.28 3.97 16.33
C SER A 204 2.89 5.44 16.28
N GLU A 205 3.19 6.11 15.17
CA GLU A 205 2.85 7.52 14.97
C GLU A 205 1.42 7.77 14.50
N SER A 206 0.69 6.73 14.06
CA SER A 206 -0.58 6.93 13.35
C SER A 206 -1.75 6.14 13.90
N ILE A 207 -1.60 4.86 14.19
CA ILE A 207 -2.70 3.95 14.56
C ILE A 207 -2.45 3.15 15.83
N ASN A 208 -1.21 3.06 16.29
CA ASN A 208 -0.82 2.28 17.47
C ASN A 208 0.13 3.07 18.39
N PRO A 209 -0.32 4.17 19.03
CA PRO A 209 0.54 5.01 19.87
C PRO A 209 1.18 4.26 21.05
N GLU A 210 0.58 3.14 21.48
CA GLU A 210 1.13 2.24 22.50
C GLU A 210 2.46 1.60 22.09
N LEU A 211 2.80 1.61 20.80
CA LEU A 211 4.07 1.10 20.28
C LEU A 211 5.20 2.15 20.29
N ALA A 212 4.95 3.38 20.75
CA ALA A 212 5.93 4.47 20.69
C ALA A 212 7.23 4.15 21.45
N GLU A 213 7.14 3.62 22.67
CA GLU A 213 8.32 3.24 23.46
C GLU A 213 9.08 2.09 22.77
N ARG A 214 8.37 1.17 22.13
CA ARG A 214 8.98 0.08 21.38
C ARG A 214 9.72 0.59 20.14
N ALA A 215 9.13 1.54 19.43
CA ALA A 215 9.76 2.19 18.28
C ALA A 215 11.04 2.96 18.70
N LYS A 216 11.01 3.69 19.83
CA LYS A 216 12.19 4.35 20.41
C LYS A 216 13.30 3.36 20.76
N TYR A 217 12.95 2.26 21.42
CA TYR A 217 13.89 1.20 21.75
C TYR A 217 14.65 0.70 20.50
N TRP A 218 13.94 0.40 19.43
CA TRP A 218 14.56 -0.03 18.18
C TRP A 218 15.40 1.07 17.52
N THR A 219 15.01 2.34 17.65
CA THR A 219 15.80 3.48 17.16
C THR A 219 17.15 3.57 17.88
N GLN A 220 17.14 3.48 19.20
CA GLN A 220 18.37 3.54 20.01
C GLN A 220 19.31 2.35 19.76
N LEU A 221 18.75 1.16 19.53
CA LEU A 221 19.53 -0.05 19.32
C LEU A 221 20.25 -0.09 17.95
N GLN A 222 19.88 0.78 17.00
CA GLN A 222 20.51 0.92 15.68
C GLN A 222 21.63 1.98 15.66
N GLN A 223 21.78 2.77 16.72
CA GLN A 223 22.86 3.74 16.91
C GLN A 223 24.09 3.05 17.50
#